data_24838f5bde47886fa04bfe1a6c702006
#
_entry.id   24838f5bde47886fa04bfe1a6c702006
#
_cell.length_a   1.000
_cell.length_b   1.000
_cell.length_c   1.000
_cell.angle_alpha   90.00
_cell.angle_beta   90.00
_cell.angle_gamma   90.00
#
_symmetry.space_group_name_H-M   'P 1'
#
loop_
_entity.id
_entity.type
_entity.pdbx_description
1 polymer ?
#
loop_
_entity_poly.entity_id
_entity_poly.type
_entity_poly.pdbx_seq_one_letter_code
_entity_poly.pdbx_strand_id
1 'polypeptide(L)'
;MMQIVQTRTRLVFALTVLSVGCSSLLPATAQDFYAGRQITLIVGAGVGGGYDHQARLVARHLGRHIAGNPPIIVQNMPAAGSIAATNYMFSTAPRDGTAIALVQRGMLLARLTYPGSTRFEIDKFRWLASLNSETAVTLAWNATSTHRTAKDLLERELIVGGINGVDPETTPRLYNSLLGTKFKIVTGYNSTAEIALAIERGEVHGIADFSWSSLKVVRPHWLSEKKVTMLMQGALSNEPDLGDLPNALDFIKNAADRKVLELHFTQKTAARPIISPPGVPAERVAALISAFKALGQDREFLADAERSKQEIDLVSSEEVEKVVRLIVSTPPDIADRYAKAFAPEAK
;
A
#
# COMPACT_ATOMS: atom_id res chain seq x y z
N MET A 1 37.28 6.96 103.76
CA MET A 1 36.55 5.75 103.27
C MET A 1 35.58 6.24 102.21
N MET A 2 35.95 6.07 100.95
CA MET A 2 35.26 6.68 99.87
C MET A 2 34.82 5.57 98.90
N GLN A 3 33.53 5.39 98.74
CA GLN A 3 32.94 4.46 97.78
C GLN A 3 32.79 5.11 96.41
N ILE A 4 33.37 4.49 95.41
CA ILE A 4 33.30 4.87 94.01
C ILE A 4 32.07 4.16 93.45
N VAL A 5 31.11 5.00 92.96
CA VAL A 5 29.94 4.55 92.23
C VAL A 5 30.28 4.58 90.71
N GLN A 6 30.28 3.43 90.04
CA GLN A 6 30.42 3.32 88.59
C GLN A 6 29.07 3.43 87.94
N THR A 7 28.91 4.50 87.12
CA THR A 7 27.76 4.69 86.24
C THR A 7 28.02 4.06 84.88
N ARG A 8 27.26 3.05 84.52
CA ARG A 8 27.30 2.41 83.16
C ARG A 8 26.39 3.15 82.23
N THR A 9 26.97 3.87 81.28
CA THR A 9 26.24 4.52 80.16
C THR A 9 25.98 3.47 79.09
N ARG A 10 24.71 3.15 78.85
CA ARG A 10 24.31 2.30 77.72
C ARG A 10 24.14 3.18 76.49
N LEU A 11 25.02 2.95 75.49
CA LEU A 11 24.95 3.56 74.14
C LEU A 11 23.93 2.75 73.30
N VAL A 12 22.80 3.37 72.97
CA VAL A 12 21.80 2.82 72.05
C VAL A 12 22.15 3.29 70.64
N PHE A 13 22.66 2.36 69.80
CA PHE A 13 22.84 2.58 68.37
C PHE A 13 21.49 2.46 67.67
N ALA A 14 20.92 3.57 67.21
CA ALA A 14 19.77 3.55 66.32
C ALA A 14 20.26 3.30 64.90
N LEU A 15 19.99 2.07 64.38
CA LEU A 15 20.22 1.72 62.98
C LEU A 15 19.10 2.25 62.13
N THR A 16 19.31 3.39 61.42
CA THR A 16 18.37 3.94 60.42
C THR A 16 18.56 3.14 59.14
N VAL A 17 17.63 2.23 58.82
CA VAL A 17 17.58 1.50 57.55
C VAL A 17 17.04 2.44 56.50
N LEU A 18 17.91 2.94 55.63
CA LEU A 18 17.57 3.74 54.44
C LEU A 18 17.05 2.76 53.39
N SER A 19 15.73 2.56 53.31
CA SER A 19 15.07 1.83 52.22
C SER A 19 15.14 2.66 50.96
N VAL A 20 16.15 2.40 50.12
CA VAL A 20 16.18 2.89 48.74
C VAL A 20 15.07 2.15 47.98
N GLY A 21 13.94 2.84 47.80
CA GLY A 21 12.87 2.39 46.93
C GLY A 21 13.38 2.28 45.50
N CYS A 22 13.69 1.06 45.07
CA CYS A 22 13.93 0.77 43.66
C CYS A 22 12.58 0.91 42.92
N SER A 23 12.29 2.13 42.46
CA SER A 23 11.18 2.34 41.53
C SER A 23 11.51 1.55 40.29
N SER A 24 10.97 0.32 40.18
CA SER A 24 10.97 -0.44 38.95
C SER A 24 10.24 0.42 37.88
N LEU A 25 10.99 1.05 37.00
CA LEU A 25 10.49 1.59 35.76
C LEU A 25 9.90 0.42 34.94
N LEU A 26 8.63 0.11 35.20
CA LEU A 26 7.89 -0.78 34.31
C LEU A 26 8.00 -0.17 32.90
N PRO A 27 8.38 -0.94 31.88
CA PRO A 27 8.36 -0.44 30.51
C PRO A 27 6.93 0.06 30.23
N ALA A 28 6.80 1.32 29.81
CA ALA A 28 5.52 1.87 29.39
C ALA A 28 4.93 0.92 28.35
N THR A 29 3.82 0.30 28.66
CA THR A 29 3.16 -0.62 27.75
C THR A 29 2.73 0.15 26.51
N ALA A 30 2.63 -0.51 25.35
CA ALA A 30 2.11 0.12 24.12
C ALA A 30 0.75 0.80 24.36
N GLN A 31 0.05 0.42 25.42
CA GLN A 31 -1.21 0.96 25.88
C GLN A 31 -1.14 2.44 26.30
N ASP A 32 -0.03 2.87 26.91
CA ASP A 32 0.11 4.26 27.39
C ASP A 32 0.75 5.17 26.35
N PHE A 33 1.42 4.57 25.34
CA PHE A 33 2.21 5.34 24.37
C PHE A 33 1.35 6.25 23.48
N TYR A 34 0.20 5.79 23.00
CA TYR A 34 -0.62 6.56 22.06
C TYR A 34 -1.57 7.54 22.72
N ALA A 35 -1.71 7.52 24.06
CA ALA A 35 -2.55 8.47 24.77
C ALA A 35 -2.06 9.91 24.55
N GLY A 36 -2.95 10.79 24.06
CA GLY A 36 -2.64 12.19 23.74
C GLY A 36 -1.71 12.40 22.53
N ARG A 37 -1.41 11.36 21.77
CA ARG A 37 -0.63 11.44 20.51
C ARG A 37 -1.54 11.29 19.30
N GLN A 38 -1.05 11.70 18.14
CA GLN A 38 -1.67 11.43 16.85
C GLN A 38 -0.83 10.46 16.03
N ILE A 39 -1.46 9.73 15.11
CA ILE A 39 -0.79 8.93 14.10
C ILE A 39 -0.96 9.61 12.75
N THR A 40 0.13 9.80 12.03
CA THR A 40 0.09 10.29 10.65
C THR A 40 0.01 9.10 9.70
N LEU A 41 -1.07 9.03 8.92
CA LEU A 41 -1.23 8.08 7.82
C LEU A 41 -0.81 8.77 6.51
N ILE A 42 0.39 8.49 6.07
CA ILE A 42 0.92 8.99 4.79
C ILE A 42 0.28 8.20 3.65
N VAL A 43 -0.20 8.90 2.61
CA VAL A 43 -0.79 8.28 1.43
C VAL A 43 0.11 8.56 0.24
N GLY A 44 0.71 7.51 -0.34
CA GLY A 44 1.59 7.60 -1.51
C GLY A 44 0.84 7.87 -2.82
N ALA A 45 -0.29 8.57 -2.77
CA ALA A 45 -1.12 8.88 -3.94
C ALA A 45 -1.75 10.26 -3.81
N GLY A 46 -2.16 10.83 -4.93
CA GLY A 46 -2.90 12.10 -4.98
C GLY A 46 -4.31 11.99 -4.40
N VAL A 47 -4.84 13.15 -4.04
CA VAL A 47 -6.19 13.28 -3.47
C VAL A 47 -7.26 12.82 -4.47
N GLY A 48 -8.33 12.20 -3.99
CA GLY A 48 -9.51 11.79 -4.77
C GLY A 48 -9.36 10.48 -5.55
N GLY A 49 -8.20 9.83 -5.52
CA GLY A 49 -8.02 8.48 -6.06
C GLY A 49 -8.42 7.39 -5.05
N GLY A 50 -8.46 6.12 -5.52
CA GLY A 50 -8.88 5.00 -4.68
C GLY A 50 -8.07 4.84 -3.39
N TYR A 51 -6.75 5.06 -3.43
CA TYR A 51 -5.90 5.04 -2.24
C TYR A 51 -6.27 6.13 -1.23
N ASP A 52 -6.54 7.35 -1.69
CA ASP A 52 -6.93 8.46 -0.81
C ASP A 52 -8.30 8.20 -0.14
N HIS A 53 -9.27 7.70 -0.92
CA HIS A 53 -10.59 7.34 -0.37
C HIS A 53 -10.48 6.27 0.74
N GLN A 54 -9.71 5.21 0.50
CA GLN A 54 -9.52 4.15 1.49
C GLN A 54 -8.72 4.61 2.71
N ALA A 55 -7.68 5.44 2.52
CA ALA A 55 -6.94 6.01 3.65
C ALA A 55 -7.82 6.85 4.57
N ARG A 56 -8.72 7.66 4.00
CA ARG A 56 -9.66 8.48 4.78
C ARG A 56 -10.72 7.63 5.47
N LEU A 57 -11.15 6.53 4.87
CA LEU A 57 -12.02 5.56 5.51
C LEU A 57 -11.31 4.93 6.72
N VAL A 58 -10.10 4.43 6.56
CA VAL A 58 -9.28 3.88 7.67
C VAL A 58 -9.08 4.90 8.77
N ALA A 59 -8.76 6.16 8.43
CA ALA A 59 -8.47 7.20 9.39
C ALA A 59 -9.66 7.52 10.32
N ARG A 60 -10.90 7.38 9.82
CA ARG A 60 -12.10 7.60 10.65
C ARG A 60 -12.32 6.54 11.71
N HIS A 61 -11.80 5.33 11.51
CA HIS A 61 -12.14 4.16 12.32
C HIS A 61 -10.96 3.55 13.08
N LEU A 62 -9.73 3.58 12.53
CA LEU A 62 -8.59 2.85 13.08
C LEU A 62 -8.24 3.26 14.53
N GLY A 63 -8.33 4.55 14.86
CA GLY A 63 -7.88 5.06 16.16
C GLY A 63 -8.56 4.37 17.34
N ARG A 64 -9.85 4.03 17.22
CA ARG A 64 -10.63 3.38 18.30
C ARG A 64 -10.17 1.95 18.63
N HIS A 65 -9.37 1.34 17.74
CA HIS A 65 -8.77 0.02 17.94
C HIS A 65 -7.36 0.08 18.51
N ILE A 66 -6.84 1.29 18.75
CA ILE A 66 -5.52 1.52 19.33
C ILE A 66 -5.72 2.08 20.74
N ALA A 67 -5.06 1.50 21.74
CA ALA A 67 -5.11 2.00 23.12
C ALA A 67 -4.70 3.48 23.16
N GLY A 68 -5.45 4.31 23.89
CA GLY A 68 -5.29 5.76 23.89
C GLY A 68 -6.10 6.48 22.80
N ASN A 69 -6.76 5.76 21.90
CA ASN A 69 -7.64 6.26 20.85
C ASN A 69 -7.05 7.47 20.09
N PRO A 70 -5.82 7.33 19.50
CA PRO A 70 -5.14 8.42 18.82
C PRO A 70 -5.92 8.85 17.57
N PRO A 71 -6.05 10.14 17.29
CA PRO A 71 -6.54 10.63 16.01
C PRO A 71 -5.59 10.21 14.89
N ILE A 72 -6.15 9.80 13.75
CA ILE A 72 -5.39 9.44 12.55
C ILE A 72 -5.48 10.60 11.55
N ILE A 73 -4.36 11.21 11.23
CA ILE A 73 -4.28 12.36 10.31
C ILE A 73 -3.74 11.88 8.96
N VAL A 74 -4.53 12.09 7.91
CA VAL A 74 -4.15 11.71 6.54
C VAL A 74 -3.29 12.81 5.90
N GLN A 75 -2.15 12.42 5.34
CA GLN A 75 -1.25 13.31 4.59
C GLN A 75 -0.89 12.69 3.25
N ASN A 76 -1.24 13.33 2.14
CA ASN A 76 -0.89 12.85 0.79
C ASN A 76 0.54 13.24 0.42
N MET A 77 1.29 12.27 -0.13
CA MET A 77 2.66 12.43 -0.64
C MET A 77 2.79 11.68 -1.98
N PRO A 78 2.20 12.21 -3.07
CA PRO A 78 2.04 11.48 -4.33
C PRO A 78 3.29 11.39 -5.20
N ALA A 79 4.34 12.16 -4.89
CA ALA A 79 5.50 12.32 -5.78
C ALA A 79 6.13 10.97 -6.19
N ALA A 80 6.48 10.89 -7.48
CA ALA A 80 7.09 9.72 -8.12
C ALA A 80 6.30 8.41 -7.85
N GLY A 81 4.97 8.47 -7.89
CA GLY A 81 4.13 7.29 -7.77
C GLY A 81 4.32 6.51 -6.47
N SER A 82 4.35 7.19 -5.32
CA SER A 82 4.63 6.60 -3.99
C SER A 82 6.10 6.35 -3.65
N ILE A 83 7.05 6.43 -4.60
CA ILE A 83 8.48 6.25 -4.30
C ILE A 83 8.95 7.27 -3.26
N ALA A 84 8.52 8.54 -3.36
CA ALA A 84 8.88 9.57 -2.39
C ALA A 84 8.35 9.24 -0.98
N ALA A 85 7.08 8.84 -0.86
CA ALA A 85 6.47 8.43 0.40
C ALA A 85 7.18 7.21 1.01
N THR A 86 7.50 6.22 0.18
CA THR A 86 8.15 4.99 0.64
C THR A 86 9.61 5.24 1.05
N ASN A 87 10.36 6.07 0.29
CA ASN A 87 11.70 6.51 0.68
C ASN A 87 11.69 7.31 1.99
N TYR A 88 10.70 8.20 2.17
CA TYR A 88 10.50 8.95 3.42
C TYR A 88 10.25 7.99 4.60
N MET A 89 9.36 7.03 4.44
CA MET A 89 9.06 6.02 5.47
C MET A 89 10.30 5.19 5.83
N PHE A 90 11.17 4.90 4.87
CA PHE A 90 12.36 4.09 5.09
C PHE A 90 13.45 4.85 5.86
N SER A 91 13.68 6.13 5.52
CA SER A 91 14.87 6.85 5.97
C SER A 91 14.60 7.98 6.96
N THR A 92 13.42 8.61 6.96
CA THR A 92 13.17 9.89 7.64
C THR A 92 12.01 9.85 8.62
N ALA A 93 10.98 9.06 8.36
CA ALA A 93 9.77 9.01 9.20
C ALA A 93 10.08 8.63 10.66
N PRO A 94 9.33 9.15 11.64
CA PRO A 94 9.45 8.73 13.03
C PRO A 94 9.37 7.22 13.18
N ARG A 95 10.31 6.65 13.95
CA ARG A 95 10.38 5.19 14.21
C ARG A 95 9.76 4.82 15.56
N ASP A 96 8.85 5.63 16.02
CA ASP A 96 8.18 5.44 17.32
C ASP A 96 6.77 4.85 17.21
N GLY A 97 6.29 4.56 16.00
CA GLY A 97 4.95 4.04 15.73
C GLY A 97 3.89 5.10 15.44
N THR A 98 4.24 6.40 15.46
CA THR A 98 3.31 7.50 15.13
C THR A 98 3.21 7.80 13.63
N ALA A 99 4.01 7.13 12.81
CA ALA A 99 3.95 7.22 11.35
C ALA A 99 3.65 5.85 10.74
N ILE A 100 2.61 5.78 9.90
CA ILE A 100 2.29 4.65 9.05
C ILE A 100 2.02 5.17 7.64
N ALA A 101 2.12 4.30 6.61
CA ALA A 101 1.82 4.75 5.26
C ALA A 101 1.03 3.71 4.49
N LEU A 102 0.02 4.18 3.75
CA LEU A 102 -0.63 3.46 2.67
C LEU A 102 0.13 3.78 1.38
N VAL A 103 0.98 2.86 0.95
CA VAL A 103 1.79 3.02 -0.26
C VAL A 103 1.14 2.30 -1.44
N GLN A 104 1.45 2.72 -2.66
CA GLN A 104 0.96 2.02 -3.83
C GLN A 104 1.63 0.65 -3.95
N ARG A 105 0.88 -0.36 -4.40
CA ARG A 105 1.36 -1.76 -4.51
C ARG A 105 2.61 -1.88 -5.38
N GLY A 106 2.78 -1.02 -6.39
CA GLY A 106 3.98 -0.96 -7.22
C GLY A 106 5.30 -0.82 -6.44
N MET A 107 5.24 -0.37 -5.18
CA MET A 107 6.42 -0.27 -4.32
C MET A 107 7.02 -1.63 -3.99
N LEU A 108 6.23 -2.70 -4.03
CA LEU A 108 6.73 -4.08 -3.87
C LEU A 108 7.73 -4.48 -4.97
N LEU A 109 7.58 -3.96 -6.19
CA LEU A 109 8.43 -4.23 -7.35
C LEU A 109 9.32 -3.04 -7.75
N ALA A 110 9.28 -1.93 -7.00
CA ALA A 110 9.93 -0.67 -7.38
C ALA A 110 11.45 -0.80 -7.60
N ARG A 111 12.12 -1.71 -6.87
CA ARG A 111 13.55 -1.95 -7.05
C ARG A 111 13.88 -2.58 -8.40
N LEU A 112 12.97 -3.36 -8.97
CA LEU A 112 13.11 -3.93 -10.31
C LEU A 112 12.72 -2.94 -11.41
N THR A 113 11.75 -2.07 -11.13
CA THR A 113 11.20 -1.11 -12.09
C THR A 113 12.01 0.17 -12.18
N TYR A 114 12.39 0.72 -11.01
CA TYR A 114 13.05 2.03 -10.86
C TYR A 114 14.22 1.98 -9.85
N PRO A 115 15.26 1.15 -10.10
CA PRO A 115 16.35 0.94 -9.13
C PRO A 115 17.07 2.24 -8.76
N GLY A 116 17.23 3.18 -9.69
CA GLY A 116 17.90 4.46 -9.45
C GLY A 116 17.15 5.43 -8.52
N SER A 117 15.84 5.26 -8.36
CA SER A 117 15.00 6.12 -7.52
C SER A 117 14.59 5.44 -6.21
N THR A 118 14.72 4.13 -6.11
CA THR A 118 14.30 3.31 -4.96
C THR A 118 15.43 3.22 -3.95
N ARG A 119 15.25 3.84 -2.77
CA ARG A 119 16.23 3.88 -1.67
C ARG A 119 15.80 3.03 -0.47
N PHE A 120 14.81 2.17 -0.63
CA PHE A 120 14.26 1.30 0.40
C PHE A 120 14.40 -0.17 0.02
N GLU A 121 14.31 -1.02 1.05
CA GLU A 121 14.26 -2.48 0.95
C GLU A 121 12.92 -2.94 1.52
N ILE A 122 12.14 -3.65 0.71
CA ILE A 122 10.75 -4.01 1.07
C ILE A 122 10.68 -5.00 2.24
N ASP A 123 11.71 -5.84 2.43
CA ASP A 123 11.85 -6.80 3.53
C ASP A 123 12.24 -6.15 4.88
N LYS A 124 12.61 -4.88 4.90
CA LYS A 124 12.96 -4.14 6.12
C LYS A 124 11.78 -3.41 6.75
N PHE A 125 10.73 -3.14 5.99
CA PHE A 125 9.50 -2.55 6.54
C PHE A 125 8.76 -3.54 7.45
N ARG A 126 7.90 -3.00 8.29
CA ARG A 126 6.85 -3.78 8.94
C ARG A 126 5.55 -3.60 8.15
N TRP A 127 5.08 -4.68 7.57
CA TRP A 127 3.83 -4.72 6.82
C TRP A 127 2.69 -4.97 7.80
N LEU A 128 1.82 -3.98 7.96
CA LEU A 128 0.78 -4.01 8.98
C LEU A 128 -0.48 -4.76 8.51
N ALA A 129 -0.86 -4.51 7.27
CA ALA A 129 -1.99 -5.13 6.58
C ALA A 129 -1.99 -4.71 5.10
N SER A 130 -2.89 -5.29 4.30
CA SER A 130 -3.39 -4.66 3.09
C SER A 130 -4.92 -4.58 3.17
N LEU A 131 -5.52 -3.50 2.64
CA LEU A 131 -6.97 -3.29 2.79
C LEU A 131 -7.80 -4.18 1.87
N ASN A 132 -7.21 -4.68 0.78
CA ASN A 132 -7.80 -5.66 -0.13
C ASN A 132 -6.74 -6.34 -1.00
N SER A 133 -7.14 -7.38 -1.71
CA SER A 133 -6.59 -7.81 -2.98
C SER A 133 -7.28 -7.05 -4.13
N GLU A 134 -6.74 -7.08 -5.35
CA GLU A 134 -7.25 -6.25 -6.43
C GLU A 134 -7.11 -6.90 -7.81
N THR A 135 -8.14 -6.72 -8.61
CA THR A 135 -8.06 -6.90 -10.05
C THR A 135 -8.05 -5.53 -10.71
N ALA A 136 -7.25 -5.36 -11.75
CA ALA A 136 -7.26 -4.15 -12.55
C ALA A 136 -7.90 -4.40 -13.91
N VAL A 137 -8.50 -3.35 -14.47
CA VAL A 137 -9.09 -3.39 -15.80
C VAL A 137 -8.38 -2.42 -16.74
N THR A 138 -8.18 -2.88 -17.97
CA THR A 138 -7.86 -2.03 -19.11
C THR A 138 -9.16 -1.58 -19.75
N LEU A 139 -9.35 -0.29 -19.91
CA LEU A 139 -10.56 0.28 -20.49
C LEU A 139 -10.27 1.38 -21.50
N ALA A 140 -11.19 1.53 -22.43
CA ALA A 140 -11.20 2.59 -23.44
C ALA A 140 -12.45 3.46 -23.34
N TRP A 141 -12.30 4.76 -23.56
CA TRP A 141 -13.39 5.74 -23.57
C TRP A 141 -14.14 5.71 -24.90
N ASN A 142 -15.43 5.39 -24.86
CA ASN A 142 -16.23 5.15 -26.04
C ASN A 142 -16.37 6.36 -26.98
N ALA A 143 -16.28 7.58 -26.45
CA ALA A 143 -16.39 8.81 -27.24
C ALA A 143 -15.13 9.11 -28.08
N THR A 144 -13.94 8.65 -27.67
CA THR A 144 -12.66 8.96 -28.33
C THR A 144 -11.93 7.73 -28.86
N SER A 145 -12.40 6.52 -28.51
CA SER A 145 -11.76 5.26 -28.90
C SER A 145 -12.71 4.33 -29.62
N THR A 146 -12.18 3.63 -30.62
CA THR A 146 -12.87 2.59 -31.38
C THR A 146 -12.54 1.17 -30.89
N HIS A 147 -11.74 1.02 -29.83
CA HIS A 147 -11.41 -0.29 -29.25
C HIS A 147 -12.67 -0.92 -28.61
N ARG A 148 -12.92 -2.18 -28.94
CA ARG A 148 -14.09 -2.94 -28.42
C ARG A 148 -13.71 -4.28 -27.83
N THR A 149 -12.53 -4.79 -28.15
CA THR A 149 -12.01 -6.10 -27.69
C THR A 149 -10.55 -5.98 -27.28
N ALA A 150 -10.05 -6.94 -26.49
CA ALA A 150 -8.63 -7.02 -26.15
C ALA A 150 -7.72 -7.18 -27.39
N LYS A 151 -8.21 -7.81 -28.47
CA LYS A 151 -7.44 -7.95 -29.72
C LYS A 151 -7.14 -6.61 -30.36
N ASP A 152 -8.02 -5.63 -30.25
CA ASP A 152 -7.78 -4.29 -30.77
C ASP A 152 -6.53 -3.64 -30.18
N LEU A 153 -6.14 -4.01 -28.95
CA LEU A 153 -4.92 -3.52 -28.31
C LEU A 153 -3.63 -4.01 -29.01
N LEU A 154 -3.70 -5.14 -29.72
CA LEU A 154 -2.57 -5.71 -30.49
C LEU A 154 -2.47 -5.05 -31.88
N GLU A 155 -3.55 -4.53 -32.40
CA GLU A 155 -3.66 -4.04 -33.76
C GLU A 155 -3.51 -2.52 -33.86
N ARG A 156 -4.06 -1.78 -32.88
CA ARG A 156 -4.19 -0.32 -32.92
C ARG A 156 -3.66 0.33 -31.66
N GLU A 157 -3.14 1.57 -31.82
CA GLU A 157 -2.66 2.38 -30.70
C GLU A 157 -3.83 2.82 -29.81
N LEU A 158 -3.68 2.62 -28.49
CA LEU A 158 -4.53 3.24 -27.48
C LEU A 158 -3.70 4.20 -26.62
N ILE A 159 -4.07 5.49 -26.64
CA ILE A 159 -3.44 6.50 -25.78
C ILE A 159 -4.00 6.38 -24.38
N VAL A 160 -3.14 6.05 -23.40
CA VAL A 160 -3.55 5.81 -22.02
C VAL A 160 -2.85 6.77 -21.05
N GLY A 161 -3.58 7.16 -19.99
CA GLY A 161 -3.00 7.92 -18.89
C GLY A 161 -2.20 7.03 -17.95
N GLY A 162 -1.03 7.53 -17.49
CA GLY A 162 -0.12 6.83 -16.59
C GLY A 162 0.31 7.68 -15.40
N ILE A 163 0.55 7.03 -14.27
CA ILE A 163 1.14 7.63 -13.07
C ILE A 163 2.57 7.12 -12.97
N ASN A 164 3.55 8.03 -12.95
CA ASN A 164 4.95 7.67 -12.93
C ASN A 164 5.28 6.70 -11.77
N GLY A 165 5.92 5.60 -12.11
CA GLY A 165 6.47 4.66 -11.13
C GLY A 165 5.50 3.59 -10.63
N VAL A 166 4.23 3.58 -11.08
CA VAL A 166 3.21 2.62 -10.62
C VAL A 166 2.36 2.08 -11.77
N ASP A 167 1.47 1.14 -11.44
CA ASP A 167 0.77 0.29 -12.39
C ASP A 167 0.12 0.98 -13.59
N PRO A 168 -0.54 2.15 -13.48
CA PRO A 168 -1.07 2.83 -14.66
C PRO A 168 0.00 3.19 -15.72
N GLU A 169 1.29 3.23 -15.35
CA GLU A 169 2.41 3.34 -16.29
C GLU A 169 3.09 1.99 -16.53
N THR A 170 3.37 1.23 -15.44
CA THR A 170 4.20 0.02 -15.54
C THR A 170 3.50 -1.13 -16.24
N THR A 171 2.21 -1.32 -15.99
CA THR A 171 1.41 -2.37 -16.63
C THR A 171 1.35 -2.24 -18.15
N PRO A 172 0.98 -1.08 -18.76
CA PRO A 172 0.97 -0.97 -20.22
C PRO A 172 2.37 -1.08 -20.85
N ARG A 173 3.45 -0.65 -20.16
CA ARG A 173 4.81 -0.94 -20.63
C ARG A 173 5.08 -2.45 -20.71
N LEU A 174 4.70 -3.16 -19.65
CA LEU A 174 4.87 -4.61 -19.58
C LEU A 174 4.02 -5.33 -20.64
N TYR A 175 2.78 -4.89 -20.85
CA TYR A 175 1.90 -5.43 -21.89
C TYR A 175 2.46 -5.17 -23.30
N ASN A 176 2.99 -3.98 -23.57
CA ASN A 176 3.66 -3.70 -24.84
C ASN A 176 4.84 -4.65 -25.08
N SER A 177 5.67 -4.87 -24.04
CA SER A 177 6.86 -5.74 -24.12
C SER A 177 6.51 -7.23 -24.25
N LEU A 178 5.54 -7.74 -23.48
CA LEU A 178 5.28 -9.19 -23.37
C LEU A 178 4.15 -9.66 -24.29
N LEU A 179 3.14 -8.83 -24.52
CA LEU A 179 1.96 -9.19 -25.31
C LEU A 179 2.00 -8.60 -26.72
N GLY A 180 2.82 -7.56 -26.94
CA GLY A 180 2.85 -6.82 -28.21
C GLY A 180 1.68 -5.86 -28.37
N THR A 181 1.10 -5.37 -27.26
CA THR A 181 0.07 -4.33 -27.28
C THR A 181 0.66 -3.00 -27.77
N LYS A 182 -0.20 -2.09 -28.20
CA LYS A 182 0.20 -0.79 -28.76
C LYS A 182 -0.29 0.38 -27.89
N PHE A 183 0.08 0.35 -26.59
CA PHE A 183 -0.22 1.47 -25.72
C PHE A 183 0.77 2.62 -25.94
N LYS A 184 0.23 3.84 -26.13
CA LYS A 184 0.97 5.09 -26.02
C LYS A 184 0.67 5.70 -24.64
N ILE A 185 1.69 5.79 -23.80
CA ILE A 185 1.52 6.16 -22.39
C ILE A 185 1.83 7.63 -22.20
N VAL A 186 0.85 8.40 -21.72
CA VAL A 186 1.02 9.80 -21.30
C VAL A 186 1.09 9.84 -19.80
N THR A 187 2.26 10.21 -19.26
CA THR A 187 2.52 10.24 -17.81
C THR A 187 2.47 11.66 -17.24
N GLY A 188 2.52 11.77 -15.90
CA GLY A 188 2.51 13.05 -15.19
C GLY A 188 1.29 13.25 -14.28
N TYR A 189 0.35 12.33 -14.31
CA TYR A 189 -0.79 12.33 -13.39
C TYR A 189 -0.37 11.83 -12.00
N ASN A 190 -1.04 12.32 -10.94
CA ASN A 190 -0.77 11.95 -9.55
C ASN A 190 -1.82 11.01 -8.94
N SER A 191 -2.95 10.83 -9.64
CA SER A 191 -4.04 9.94 -9.19
C SER A 191 -4.85 9.42 -10.38
N THR A 192 -5.57 8.31 -10.15
CA THR A 192 -6.54 7.79 -11.11
C THR A 192 -7.70 8.75 -11.35
N ALA A 193 -8.01 9.64 -10.39
CA ALA A 193 -9.01 10.68 -10.56
C ALA A 193 -8.58 11.74 -11.60
N GLU A 194 -7.29 12.13 -11.62
CA GLU A 194 -6.73 13.03 -12.62
C GLU A 194 -6.73 12.38 -14.01
N ILE A 195 -6.34 11.10 -14.12
CA ILE A 195 -6.42 10.36 -15.39
C ILE A 195 -7.87 10.30 -15.88
N ALA A 196 -8.83 10.04 -14.99
CA ALA A 196 -10.24 10.00 -15.36
C ALA A 196 -10.74 11.34 -15.92
N LEU A 197 -10.33 12.46 -15.32
CA LEU A 197 -10.63 13.79 -15.86
C LEU A 197 -9.99 14.01 -17.23
N ALA A 198 -8.75 13.56 -17.45
CA ALA A 198 -8.06 13.65 -18.72
C ALA A 198 -8.78 12.81 -19.81
N ILE A 199 -9.29 11.62 -19.44
CA ILE A 199 -10.12 10.79 -20.33
C ILE A 199 -11.41 11.51 -20.72
N GLU A 200 -12.12 12.10 -19.75
CA GLU A 200 -13.37 12.85 -20.00
C GLU A 200 -13.17 14.07 -20.90
N ARG A 201 -11.97 14.69 -20.86
CA ARG A 201 -11.57 15.81 -21.71
C ARG A 201 -11.02 15.37 -23.07
N GLY A 202 -10.79 14.08 -23.28
CA GLY A 202 -10.22 13.55 -24.51
C GLY A 202 -8.70 13.75 -24.66
N GLU A 203 -7.99 14.10 -23.58
CA GLU A 203 -6.53 14.22 -23.54
C GLU A 203 -5.84 12.86 -23.69
N VAL A 204 -6.45 11.83 -23.10
CA VAL A 204 -6.12 10.41 -23.28
C VAL A 204 -7.39 9.61 -23.53
N HIS A 205 -7.26 8.42 -24.12
CA HIS A 205 -8.40 7.65 -24.62
C HIS A 205 -8.76 6.47 -23.74
N GLY A 206 -7.98 6.21 -22.66
CA GLY A 206 -8.21 5.11 -21.74
C GLY A 206 -7.17 5.03 -20.64
N ILE A 207 -7.20 3.93 -19.92
CA ILE A 207 -6.24 3.56 -18.89
C ILE A 207 -6.02 2.04 -18.92
N ALA A 208 -4.79 1.58 -18.80
CA ALA A 208 -4.46 0.16 -18.95
C ALA A 208 -4.38 -0.61 -17.62
N ASP A 209 -4.43 0.07 -16.48
CA ASP A 209 -4.52 -0.54 -15.15
C ASP A 209 -5.32 0.36 -14.22
N PHE A 210 -6.63 0.27 -14.29
CA PHE A 210 -7.53 0.90 -13.34
C PHE A 210 -8.02 -0.17 -12.37
N SER A 211 -7.67 -0.05 -11.08
CA SER A 211 -8.19 -0.92 -10.05
C SER A 211 -9.72 -0.99 -10.11
N TRP A 212 -10.28 -2.20 -10.22
CA TRP A 212 -11.72 -2.41 -10.36
C TRP A 212 -12.50 -1.79 -9.18
N SER A 213 -12.02 -2.01 -7.96
CA SER A 213 -12.59 -1.37 -6.76
C SER A 213 -12.60 0.15 -6.85
N SER A 214 -11.49 0.75 -7.34
CA SER A 214 -11.38 2.21 -7.48
C SER A 214 -12.31 2.77 -8.56
N LEU A 215 -12.48 2.07 -9.68
CA LEU A 215 -13.38 2.50 -10.76
C LEU A 215 -14.82 2.63 -10.26
N LYS A 216 -15.29 1.68 -9.45
CA LYS A 216 -16.62 1.69 -8.85
C LYS A 216 -16.86 2.88 -7.92
N VAL A 217 -15.81 3.42 -7.30
CA VAL A 217 -15.87 4.59 -6.41
C VAL A 217 -15.68 5.91 -7.15
N VAL A 218 -14.63 5.97 -7.98
CA VAL A 218 -14.18 7.23 -8.61
C VAL A 218 -15.08 7.64 -9.78
N ARG A 219 -15.59 6.65 -10.55
CA ARG A 219 -16.39 6.91 -11.77
C ARG A 219 -17.53 5.89 -11.96
N PRO A 220 -18.44 5.72 -10.98
CA PRO A 220 -19.53 4.72 -11.08
C PRO A 220 -20.42 4.97 -12.31
N HIS A 221 -20.63 6.22 -12.71
CA HIS A 221 -21.43 6.59 -13.88
C HIS A 221 -20.83 6.13 -15.21
N TRP A 222 -19.52 5.88 -15.29
CA TRP A 222 -18.91 5.34 -16.51
C TRP A 222 -19.45 3.94 -16.83
N LEU A 223 -19.74 3.15 -15.78
CA LEU A 223 -20.28 1.81 -15.89
C LEU A 223 -21.78 1.86 -16.19
N SER A 224 -22.56 2.59 -15.38
CA SER A 224 -24.02 2.68 -15.51
C SER A 224 -24.47 3.32 -16.83
N GLU A 225 -23.72 4.29 -17.33
CA GLU A 225 -24.00 4.99 -18.59
C GLU A 225 -23.23 4.41 -19.80
N LYS A 226 -22.53 3.29 -19.61
CA LYS A 226 -21.77 2.60 -20.67
C LYS A 226 -20.81 3.51 -21.44
N LYS A 227 -20.13 4.43 -20.73
CA LYS A 227 -19.18 5.37 -21.33
C LYS A 227 -17.84 4.74 -21.68
N VAL A 228 -17.52 3.58 -21.10
CA VAL A 228 -16.29 2.84 -21.31
C VAL A 228 -16.54 1.45 -21.87
N THR A 229 -15.60 0.94 -22.63
CA THR A 229 -15.47 -0.48 -22.94
C THR A 229 -14.33 -1.07 -22.13
N MET A 230 -14.61 -2.07 -21.30
CA MET A 230 -13.59 -2.87 -20.63
C MET A 230 -13.02 -3.87 -21.65
N LEU A 231 -11.69 -3.88 -21.79
CA LEU A 231 -11.00 -4.63 -22.84
C LEU A 231 -10.34 -5.89 -22.29
N MET A 232 -9.76 -5.81 -21.09
CA MET A 232 -8.97 -6.88 -20.51
C MET A 232 -8.88 -6.69 -19.00
N GLN A 233 -8.84 -7.78 -18.24
CA GLN A 233 -8.50 -7.76 -16.82
C GLN A 233 -7.05 -8.22 -16.59
N GLY A 234 -6.45 -7.78 -15.49
CA GLY A 234 -5.08 -8.07 -15.12
C GLY A 234 -4.97 -8.46 -13.65
N ALA A 235 -4.93 -9.77 -13.38
CA ALA A 235 -4.74 -10.37 -12.06
C ALA A 235 -4.25 -11.82 -12.21
N LEU A 236 -3.86 -12.46 -11.08
CA LEU A 236 -3.47 -13.88 -11.06
C LEU A 236 -4.67 -14.82 -11.35
N SER A 237 -5.88 -14.39 -11.03
CA SER A 237 -7.14 -15.10 -11.30
C SER A 237 -8.19 -14.13 -11.81
N ASN A 238 -9.20 -14.66 -12.49
CA ASN A 238 -10.30 -13.84 -12.99
C ASN A 238 -11.16 -13.31 -11.86
N GLU A 239 -11.59 -12.06 -12.00
CA GLU A 239 -12.55 -11.42 -11.11
C GLU A 239 -13.98 -11.84 -11.50
N PRO A 240 -14.74 -12.48 -10.61
CA PRO A 240 -16.09 -12.97 -10.93
C PRO A 240 -17.04 -11.86 -11.43
N ASP A 241 -16.97 -10.66 -10.88
CA ASP A 241 -17.81 -9.52 -11.28
C ASP A 241 -17.57 -9.07 -12.73
N LEU A 242 -16.44 -9.45 -13.33
CA LEU A 242 -16.06 -9.07 -14.70
C LEU A 242 -16.47 -10.12 -15.74
N GLY A 243 -17.11 -11.23 -15.33
CA GLY A 243 -17.62 -12.26 -16.22
C GLY A 243 -16.57 -12.80 -17.19
N ASP A 244 -16.89 -12.82 -18.47
CA ASP A 244 -16.03 -13.37 -19.54
C ASP A 244 -14.95 -12.37 -20.04
N LEU A 245 -14.68 -11.28 -19.30
CA LEU A 245 -13.62 -10.35 -19.69
C LEU A 245 -12.25 -11.07 -19.68
N PRO A 246 -11.53 -11.13 -20.84
CA PRO A 246 -10.30 -11.93 -20.93
C PRO A 246 -9.23 -11.41 -19.99
N ASN A 247 -8.43 -12.34 -19.43
CA ASN A 247 -7.28 -12.00 -18.61
C ASN A 247 -6.03 -11.75 -19.50
N ALA A 248 -5.19 -10.82 -19.11
CA ALA A 248 -3.92 -10.57 -19.80
C ALA A 248 -3.04 -11.82 -19.90
N LEU A 249 -3.11 -12.74 -18.93
CA LEU A 249 -2.41 -14.02 -18.95
C LEU A 249 -2.83 -14.94 -20.11
N ASP A 250 -4.02 -14.77 -20.68
CA ASP A 250 -4.52 -15.57 -21.79
C ASP A 250 -3.82 -15.23 -23.12
N PHE A 251 -3.20 -14.05 -23.20
CA PHE A 251 -2.48 -13.58 -24.38
C PHE A 251 -0.98 -13.91 -24.36
N ILE A 252 -0.47 -14.46 -23.27
CA ILE A 252 0.95 -14.84 -23.14
C ILE A 252 1.26 -16.09 -23.97
N LYS A 253 2.29 -15.98 -24.82
CA LYS A 253 2.67 -17.04 -25.77
C LYS A 253 3.73 -18.02 -25.22
N ASN A 254 4.49 -17.64 -24.20
CA ASN A 254 5.56 -18.47 -23.66
C ASN A 254 5.62 -18.45 -22.13
N ALA A 255 6.18 -19.52 -21.55
CA ALA A 255 6.21 -19.72 -20.10
C ALA A 255 7.09 -18.69 -19.34
N ALA A 256 8.16 -18.17 -19.96
CA ALA A 256 9.04 -17.21 -19.32
C ALA A 256 8.34 -15.85 -19.16
N ASP A 257 7.66 -15.37 -20.21
CA ASP A 257 6.87 -14.15 -20.15
C ASP A 257 5.69 -14.29 -19.19
N ARG A 258 5.08 -15.48 -19.11
CA ARG A 258 4.03 -15.77 -18.15
C ARG A 258 4.51 -15.58 -16.72
N LYS A 259 5.68 -16.10 -16.35
CA LYS A 259 6.26 -15.91 -15.01
C LYS A 259 6.54 -14.43 -14.70
N VAL A 260 6.96 -13.65 -15.69
CA VAL A 260 7.17 -12.19 -15.53
C VAL A 260 5.85 -11.48 -15.27
N LEU A 261 4.79 -11.81 -16.00
CA LEU A 261 3.48 -11.18 -15.79
C LEU A 261 2.82 -11.64 -14.50
N GLU A 262 3.01 -12.91 -14.11
CA GLU A 262 2.57 -13.42 -12.80
C GLU A 262 3.29 -12.73 -11.65
N LEU A 263 4.61 -12.47 -11.75
CA LEU A 263 5.35 -11.66 -10.79
C LEU A 263 4.74 -10.25 -10.67
N HIS A 264 4.43 -9.61 -11.81
CA HIS A 264 3.78 -8.31 -11.81
C HIS A 264 2.43 -8.34 -11.13
N PHE A 265 1.63 -9.38 -11.32
CA PHE A 265 0.32 -9.51 -10.70
C PHE A 265 0.37 -9.92 -9.23
N THR A 266 1.46 -10.53 -8.77
CA THR A 266 1.63 -10.93 -7.36
C THR A 266 1.45 -9.74 -6.41
N GLN A 267 1.90 -8.54 -6.76
CA GLN A 267 1.68 -7.34 -5.96
C GLN A 267 0.20 -7.00 -5.74
N LYS A 268 -0.70 -7.46 -6.62
CA LYS A 268 -2.15 -7.20 -6.54
C LYS A 268 -2.83 -8.03 -5.43
N THR A 269 -2.19 -9.07 -4.93
CA THR A 269 -2.69 -9.84 -3.78
C THR A 269 -2.53 -9.06 -2.46
N ALA A 270 -1.71 -8.01 -2.46
CA ALA A 270 -1.57 -7.05 -1.37
C ALA A 270 -1.74 -5.62 -1.95
N ALA A 271 -2.93 -5.32 -2.45
CA ALA A 271 -3.15 -4.18 -3.34
C ALA A 271 -3.18 -2.81 -2.67
N ARG A 272 -3.44 -2.77 -1.37
CA ARG A 272 -3.48 -1.54 -0.56
C ARG A 272 -2.61 -1.70 0.69
N PRO A 273 -1.30 -1.93 0.50
CA PRO A 273 -0.43 -2.28 1.61
C PRO A 273 -0.17 -1.09 2.52
N ILE A 274 -0.19 -1.38 3.82
CA ILE A 274 0.10 -0.40 4.88
C ILE A 274 1.39 -0.82 5.55
N ILE A 275 2.33 0.11 5.61
CA ILE A 275 3.66 -0.09 6.17
C ILE A 275 3.91 0.79 7.40
N SER A 276 4.78 0.33 8.25
CA SER A 276 5.46 1.10 9.30
C SER A 276 6.95 1.15 9.02
N PRO A 277 7.68 2.20 9.41
CA PRO A 277 9.12 2.33 9.22
C PRO A 277 9.90 1.15 9.82
N PRO A 278 11.09 0.84 9.30
CA PRO A 278 11.99 -0.09 9.98
C PRO A 278 12.44 0.48 11.33
N GLY A 279 12.60 -0.39 12.34
CA GLY A 279 13.08 0.00 13.68
C GLY A 279 12.03 0.54 14.64
N VAL A 280 10.75 0.49 14.29
CA VAL A 280 9.65 0.72 15.25
C VAL A 280 9.66 -0.39 16.32
N PRO A 281 9.50 -0.08 17.62
CA PRO A 281 9.44 -1.07 18.69
C PRO A 281 8.41 -2.17 18.44
N ALA A 282 8.79 -3.42 18.71
CA ALA A 282 7.99 -4.59 18.34
C ALA A 282 6.58 -4.58 18.96
N GLU A 283 6.44 -4.09 20.20
CA GLU A 283 5.19 -3.96 20.92
C GLU A 283 4.22 -2.96 20.24
N ARG A 284 4.75 -1.90 19.63
CA ARG A 284 3.95 -0.90 18.90
C ARG A 284 3.54 -1.43 17.53
N VAL A 285 4.43 -2.15 16.86
CA VAL A 285 4.08 -2.86 15.61
C VAL A 285 2.98 -3.87 15.88
N ALA A 286 3.09 -4.68 16.94
CA ALA A 286 2.07 -5.66 17.32
C ALA A 286 0.71 -4.99 17.63
N ALA A 287 0.73 -3.84 18.32
CA ALA A 287 -0.48 -3.06 18.61
C ALA A 287 -1.15 -2.56 17.31
N LEU A 288 -0.37 -2.05 16.35
CA LEU A 288 -0.89 -1.60 15.06
C LEU A 288 -1.45 -2.76 14.23
N ILE A 289 -0.76 -3.90 14.15
CA ILE A 289 -1.26 -5.11 13.47
C ILE A 289 -2.58 -5.57 14.10
N SER A 290 -2.64 -5.61 15.43
CA SER A 290 -3.85 -5.97 16.17
C SER A 290 -5.02 -5.01 15.87
N ALA A 291 -4.73 -3.71 15.76
CA ALA A 291 -5.72 -2.69 15.43
C ALA A 291 -6.28 -2.87 14.01
N PHE A 292 -5.42 -3.16 13.01
CA PHE A 292 -5.90 -3.48 11.66
C PHE A 292 -6.72 -4.76 11.62
N LYS A 293 -6.32 -5.80 12.35
CA LYS A 293 -7.12 -7.03 12.47
C LYS A 293 -8.50 -6.76 13.06
N ALA A 294 -8.57 -5.95 14.12
CA ALA A 294 -9.84 -5.55 14.75
C ALA A 294 -10.69 -4.67 13.81
N LEU A 295 -10.03 -3.75 13.06
CA LEU A 295 -10.69 -2.91 12.06
C LEU A 295 -11.41 -3.74 10.98
N GLY A 296 -10.79 -4.83 10.50
CA GLY A 296 -11.40 -5.72 9.50
C GLY A 296 -12.66 -6.46 9.99
N GLN A 297 -12.90 -6.48 11.31
CA GLN A 297 -14.08 -7.08 11.93
C GLN A 297 -15.07 -6.02 12.46
N ASP A 298 -14.77 -4.76 12.30
CA ASP A 298 -15.55 -3.64 12.81
C ASP A 298 -16.76 -3.36 11.91
N ARG A 299 -17.95 -3.62 12.45
CA ARG A 299 -19.22 -3.45 11.73
C ARG A 299 -19.46 -2.03 11.23
N GLU A 300 -19.05 -1.01 11.99
CA GLU A 300 -19.23 0.37 11.59
C GLU A 300 -18.28 0.75 10.46
N PHE A 301 -17.03 0.26 10.50
CA PHE A 301 -16.06 0.41 9.42
C PHE A 301 -16.55 -0.25 8.13
N LEU A 302 -17.01 -1.51 8.22
CA LEU A 302 -17.51 -2.25 7.07
C LEU A 302 -18.79 -1.61 6.49
N ALA A 303 -19.71 -1.15 7.34
CA ALA A 303 -20.91 -0.44 6.90
C ALA A 303 -20.58 0.93 6.26
N ASP A 304 -19.53 1.63 6.74
CA ASP A 304 -19.08 2.88 6.13
C ASP A 304 -18.37 2.62 4.78
N ALA A 305 -17.61 1.51 4.68
CA ALA A 305 -17.04 1.04 3.42
C ALA A 305 -18.13 0.76 2.38
N GLU A 306 -19.16 0.01 2.75
CA GLU A 306 -20.29 -0.32 1.88
C GLU A 306 -21.03 0.93 1.40
N ARG A 307 -21.40 1.84 2.32
CA ARG A 307 -22.04 3.13 1.97
C ARG A 307 -21.24 3.95 0.98
N SER A 308 -19.90 3.95 1.13
CA SER A 308 -18.99 4.65 0.24
C SER A 308 -18.53 3.80 -0.95
N LYS A 309 -19.11 2.60 -1.15
CA LYS A 309 -18.81 1.65 -2.23
C LYS A 309 -17.35 1.25 -2.29
N GLN A 310 -16.66 1.25 -1.16
CA GLN A 310 -15.27 0.83 -1.06
C GLN A 310 -15.21 -0.65 -0.69
N GLU A 311 -14.50 -1.42 -1.50
CA GLU A 311 -14.26 -2.83 -1.24
C GLU A 311 -13.13 -2.97 -0.21
N ILE A 312 -13.44 -3.64 0.88
CA ILE A 312 -12.53 -3.99 1.95
C ILE A 312 -12.56 -5.51 2.13
N ASP A 313 -11.43 -6.11 1.87
CA ASP A 313 -11.13 -7.52 2.16
C ASP A 313 -9.72 -7.59 2.74
N LEU A 314 -9.65 -7.44 4.06
CA LEU A 314 -8.39 -7.18 4.76
C LEU A 314 -7.43 -8.38 4.65
N VAL A 315 -6.31 -8.17 3.97
CA VAL A 315 -5.20 -9.13 3.90
C VAL A 315 -4.32 -8.93 5.14
N SER A 316 -4.07 -10.00 5.87
CA SER A 316 -3.30 -9.95 7.13
C SER A 316 -1.83 -9.56 6.91
N SER A 317 -1.18 -9.07 7.96
CA SER A 317 0.27 -8.79 7.96
C SER A 317 1.07 -10.01 7.49
N GLU A 318 0.74 -11.20 7.98
CA GLU A 318 1.43 -12.44 7.62
C GLU A 318 1.32 -12.77 6.13
N GLU A 319 0.14 -12.56 5.53
CA GLU A 319 -0.08 -12.78 4.10
C GLU A 319 0.67 -11.76 3.24
N VAL A 320 0.66 -10.48 3.63
CA VAL A 320 1.47 -9.46 2.96
C VAL A 320 2.96 -9.80 3.03
N GLU A 321 3.45 -10.24 4.18
CA GLU A 321 4.85 -10.68 4.31
C GLU A 321 5.18 -11.92 3.47
N LYS A 322 4.23 -12.83 3.22
CA LYS A 322 4.43 -13.94 2.25
C LYS A 322 4.62 -13.39 0.84
N VAL A 323 3.82 -12.41 0.42
CA VAL A 323 3.97 -11.72 -0.87
C VAL A 323 5.34 -11.06 -0.98
N VAL A 324 5.78 -10.36 0.06
CA VAL A 324 7.11 -9.72 0.12
C VAL A 324 8.22 -10.77 -0.04
N ARG A 325 8.17 -11.85 0.73
CA ARG A 325 9.15 -12.95 0.62
C ARG A 325 9.20 -13.56 -0.79
N LEU A 326 8.04 -13.77 -1.41
CA LEU A 326 7.94 -14.29 -2.77
C LEU A 326 8.64 -13.35 -3.77
N ILE A 327 8.39 -12.05 -3.66
CA ILE A 327 9.00 -11.04 -4.54
C ILE A 327 10.51 -10.95 -4.32
N VAL A 328 10.97 -10.94 -3.05
CA VAL A 328 12.42 -10.89 -2.72
C VAL A 328 13.15 -12.15 -3.21
N SER A 329 12.49 -13.30 -3.21
CA SER A 329 13.06 -14.58 -3.69
C SER A 329 12.88 -14.81 -5.20
N THR A 330 12.46 -13.80 -5.96
CA THR A 330 12.31 -13.92 -7.42
C THR A 330 13.63 -14.37 -8.07
N PRO A 331 13.61 -15.43 -8.90
CA PRO A 331 14.81 -15.87 -9.60
C PRO A 331 15.43 -14.76 -10.45
N PRO A 332 16.79 -14.66 -10.49
CA PRO A 332 17.47 -13.56 -11.18
C PRO A 332 17.09 -13.41 -12.66
N ASP A 333 16.87 -14.54 -13.37
CA ASP A 333 16.47 -14.53 -14.78
C ASP A 333 15.08 -13.91 -15.00
N ILE A 334 14.14 -14.14 -14.08
CA ILE A 334 12.80 -13.51 -14.09
C ILE A 334 12.89 -12.05 -13.72
N ALA A 335 13.68 -11.71 -12.68
CA ALA A 335 13.90 -10.33 -12.24
C ALA A 335 14.53 -9.48 -13.36
N ASP A 336 15.57 -10.00 -14.02
CA ASP A 336 16.24 -9.34 -15.15
C ASP A 336 15.30 -9.16 -16.35
N ARG A 337 14.49 -10.19 -16.65
CA ARG A 337 13.51 -10.11 -17.73
C ARG A 337 12.40 -9.09 -17.42
N TYR A 338 11.95 -9.04 -16.16
CA TYR A 338 11.03 -8.01 -15.70
C TYR A 338 11.64 -6.61 -15.86
N ALA A 339 12.86 -6.39 -15.37
CA ALA A 339 13.55 -5.10 -15.43
C ALA A 339 13.77 -4.62 -16.88
N LYS A 340 14.07 -5.53 -17.82
CA LYS A 340 14.25 -5.21 -19.25
C LYS A 340 13.03 -4.57 -19.89
N ALA A 341 11.80 -4.90 -19.43
CA ALA A 341 10.58 -4.30 -19.95
C ALA A 341 10.46 -2.79 -19.62
N PHE A 342 11.27 -2.30 -18.68
CA PHE A 342 11.31 -0.89 -18.26
C PHE A 342 12.59 -0.17 -18.68
N ALA A 343 13.51 -0.88 -19.32
CA ALA A 343 14.71 -0.23 -19.86
C ALA A 343 14.30 0.81 -20.92
N PRO A 344 15.01 1.96 -21.01
CA PRO A 344 14.81 2.90 -22.10
C PRO A 344 14.99 2.18 -23.44
N GLU A 345 14.10 2.42 -24.40
CA GLU A 345 14.31 1.93 -25.75
C GLU A 345 15.68 2.44 -26.24
N ALA A 346 16.52 1.54 -26.72
CA ALA A 346 17.77 1.93 -27.37
C ALA A 346 17.43 2.82 -28.57
N LYS A 347 17.89 4.09 -28.51
CA LYS A 347 17.68 5.08 -29.59
C LYS A 347 18.45 4.68 -30.83
#